data_aee985e79e0c64ce91c65d90df96fd0c
#
_entry.id   aee985e79e0c64ce91c65d90df96fd0c
#
_cell.length_a   1.000
_cell.length_b   1.000
_cell.length_c   1.000
_cell.angle_alpha   90.00
_cell.angle_beta   90.00
_cell.angle_gamma   90.00
#
_symmetry.space_group_name_H-M   'P 1'
#
loop_
_entity.id
_entity.type
_entity.pdbx_description
1 polymer ?
#
loop_
_entity_poly.entity_id
_entity_poly.type
_entity_poly.pdbx_seq_one_letter_code
_entity_poly.pdbx_strand_id
1 'polypeptide(L)'
;MDLKRLHRLYDEYVDGFKVDGKLSPMMELKRIHTAFVVRNAKEIAEGEGFDPETAEVSEAAALLHDTGRYEQLKRYNTFRDSDSVDHAVFSHDIVKARGWLAGEPHADAILKAVLYHNRRDLPEGLDPLTFAAAHCTRDADKLDIFRVLEHQLATTDWRHDNKAFWDLPILAQPSPEVVSAIRDGRPVDYQYIRTLADFVFIQVGWIRSGLQFATTRRLTAARGHLAFRRRFLAELTSGNVEVDAFCRPAGGEITFDDVEAELRCGNRVLLMVRHGERAKIDNEDPTFGEALPLTDEGRRTSLQFGERLKAFAGETQFLSSPLLRTRQTAAFIAEGMGLGKVEIPTDPRLGNSSFYFADQREVYELFRDGGFFERIFEYLAKGTQRGFRDFREASDDLERWALGAFTAKLGIFATHDLYNAVYLFARNVKRDWTVENWIRFLDAAVIIIEPGGTKRYALLRSGLSTGTVGVRTPSDRKALA
;
A
#
# COMPACT_ATOMS: atom_id res chain seq x y z
N MET A 1 -0.51 -33.38 -3.76
CA MET A 1 0.98 -33.48 -3.80
C MET A 1 1.53 -33.81 -2.41
N ASP A 2 2.64 -34.60 -2.31
CA ASP A 2 3.29 -34.82 -0.99
C ASP A 2 4.33 -33.74 -0.69
N LEU A 3 3.84 -32.59 -0.22
CA LEU A 3 4.68 -31.46 0.19
C LEU A 3 5.66 -31.82 1.30
N LYS A 4 5.27 -32.71 2.25
CA LYS A 4 6.16 -33.13 3.34
C LYS A 4 7.37 -33.93 2.80
N ARG A 5 7.14 -34.76 1.80
CA ARG A 5 8.23 -35.46 1.10
C ARG A 5 9.14 -34.47 0.39
N LEU A 6 8.56 -33.46 -0.29
CA LEU A 6 9.32 -32.47 -1.03
C LEU A 6 10.20 -31.62 -0.10
N HIS A 7 9.68 -31.19 1.05
CA HIS A 7 10.45 -30.49 2.08
C HIS A 7 11.64 -31.35 2.57
N ARG A 8 11.42 -32.64 2.86
CA ARG A 8 12.53 -33.54 3.27
C ARG A 8 13.63 -33.63 2.19
N LEU A 9 13.25 -33.80 0.93
CA LEU A 9 14.21 -33.87 -0.17
C LEU A 9 15.02 -32.61 -0.33
N TYR A 10 14.38 -31.45 -0.15
CA TYR A 10 15.05 -30.14 -0.15
C TYR A 10 16.01 -30.01 1.04
N ASP A 11 15.57 -30.35 2.25
CA ASP A 11 16.41 -30.28 3.45
C ASP A 11 17.62 -31.22 3.35
N GLU A 12 17.44 -32.46 2.90
CA GLU A 12 18.54 -33.42 2.64
C GLU A 12 19.54 -32.87 1.61
N TYR A 13 19.05 -32.20 0.56
CA TYR A 13 19.92 -31.57 -0.41
C TYR A 13 20.74 -30.42 0.19
N VAL A 14 20.11 -29.54 0.95
CA VAL A 14 20.77 -28.42 1.63
C VAL A 14 21.79 -28.91 2.65
N ASP A 15 21.44 -29.97 3.39
CA ASP A 15 22.33 -30.61 4.38
C ASP A 15 23.61 -31.16 3.74
N GLY A 16 23.57 -31.56 2.48
CA GLY A 16 24.73 -31.96 1.69
C GLY A 16 25.81 -30.90 1.46
N PHE A 17 25.49 -29.62 1.76
CA PHE A 17 26.45 -28.50 1.68
C PHE A 17 27.08 -28.14 3.02
N LYS A 18 26.69 -28.78 4.11
CA LYS A 18 27.30 -28.55 5.43
C LYS A 18 28.75 -29.04 5.48
N VAL A 19 29.61 -28.22 6.04
CA VAL A 19 30.99 -28.54 6.42
C VAL A 19 31.05 -28.47 7.93
N ASP A 20 31.55 -29.53 8.58
CA ASP A 20 31.56 -29.65 10.04
C ASP A 20 30.17 -29.42 10.69
N GLY A 21 29.13 -29.90 10.03
CA GLY A 21 27.73 -29.81 10.48
C GLY A 21 27.10 -28.40 10.31
N LYS A 22 27.75 -27.45 9.65
CA LYS A 22 27.27 -26.06 9.49
C LYS A 22 27.27 -25.65 8.02
N LEU A 23 26.27 -24.89 7.63
CA LEU A 23 26.27 -24.16 6.36
C LEU A 23 27.18 -22.93 6.45
N SER A 24 27.75 -22.49 5.32
CA SER A 24 28.39 -21.18 5.26
C SER A 24 27.35 -20.06 5.53
N PRO A 25 27.75 -18.87 6.03
CA PRO A 25 26.81 -17.80 6.31
C PRO A 25 25.89 -17.44 5.13
N MET A 26 26.42 -17.43 3.92
CA MET A 26 25.65 -17.12 2.71
C MET A 26 24.67 -18.24 2.32
N MET A 27 25.04 -19.52 2.54
CA MET A 27 24.09 -20.64 2.34
C MET A 27 23.01 -20.67 3.40
N GLU A 28 23.37 -20.36 4.66
CA GLU A 28 22.38 -20.23 5.74
C GLU A 28 21.40 -19.08 5.48
N LEU A 29 21.88 -17.95 4.95
CA LEU A 29 21.03 -16.85 4.50
C LEU A 29 20.00 -17.35 3.48
N LYS A 30 20.40 -18.16 2.51
CA LYS A 30 19.50 -18.72 1.49
C LYS A 30 18.52 -19.74 2.06
N ARG A 31 18.94 -20.56 3.03
CA ARG A 31 18.04 -21.48 3.74
C ARG A 31 16.93 -20.73 4.47
N ILE A 32 17.29 -19.68 5.22
CA ILE A 32 16.34 -18.83 5.92
C ILE A 32 15.44 -18.09 4.91
N HIS A 33 16.00 -17.52 3.86
CA HIS A 33 15.25 -16.87 2.79
C HIS A 33 14.18 -17.79 2.21
N THR A 34 14.53 -19.01 1.78
CA THR A 34 13.57 -19.96 1.23
C THR A 34 12.41 -20.26 2.20
N ALA A 35 12.70 -20.42 3.50
CA ALA A 35 11.66 -20.63 4.50
C ALA A 35 10.66 -19.46 4.59
N PHE A 36 11.15 -18.21 4.49
CA PHE A 36 10.29 -17.05 4.46
C PHE A 36 9.55 -16.89 3.12
N VAL A 37 10.15 -17.26 2.00
CA VAL A 37 9.48 -17.26 0.69
C VAL A 37 8.32 -18.24 0.69
N VAL A 38 8.51 -19.45 1.23
CA VAL A 38 7.41 -20.43 1.42
C VAL A 38 6.29 -19.85 2.29
N ARG A 39 6.64 -19.21 3.41
CA ARG A 39 5.66 -18.55 4.27
C ARG A 39 4.90 -17.45 3.54
N ASN A 40 5.59 -16.58 2.83
CA ASN A 40 4.99 -15.52 2.04
C ASN A 40 4.05 -16.08 0.96
N ALA A 41 4.44 -17.16 0.27
CA ALA A 41 3.60 -17.81 -0.73
C ALA A 41 2.28 -18.33 -0.13
N LYS A 42 2.31 -18.90 1.07
CA LYS A 42 1.11 -19.31 1.81
C LYS A 42 0.23 -18.11 2.18
N GLU A 43 0.81 -17.04 2.71
CA GLU A 43 0.07 -15.81 3.05
C GLU A 43 -0.58 -15.18 1.80
N ILE A 44 0.10 -15.22 0.65
CA ILE A 44 -0.44 -14.74 -0.63
C ILE A 44 -1.58 -15.66 -1.09
N ALA A 45 -1.37 -16.97 -1.12
CA ALA A 45 -2.38 -17.94 -1.56
C ALA A 45 -3.67 -17.85 -0.74
N GLU A 46 -3.55 -17.73 0.59
CA GLU A 46 -4.68 -17.53 1.50
C GLU A 46 -5.39 -16.20 1.23
N GLY A 47 -4.64 -15.12 1.12
CA GLY A 47 -5.20 -13.77 0.94
C GLY A 47 -5.82 -13.51 -0.43
N GLU A 48 -5.41 -14.25 -1.47
CA GLU A 48 -5.99 -14.21 -2.82
C GLU A 48 -7.08 -15.28 -3.01
N GLY A 49 -7.31 -16.15 -2.00
CA GLY A 49 -8.33 -17.20 -2.08
C GLY A 49 -8.02 -18.31 -3.09
N PHE A 50 -6.75 -18.69 -3.22
CA PHE A 50 -6.36 -19.79 -4.12
C PHE A 50 -7.04 -21.08 -3.71
N ASP A 51 -7.44 -21.88 -4.70
CA ASP A 51 -7.87 -23.24 -4.45
C ASP A 51 -6.71 -24.10 -3.92
N PRO A 52 -7.00 -25.25 -3.27
CA PRO A 52 -5.97 -26.08 -2.65
C PRO A 52 -4.86 -26.54 -3.61
N GLU A 53 -5.18 -26.79 -4.88
CA GLU A 53 -4.24 -27.24 -5.89
C GLU A 53 -3.27 -26.11 -6.23
N THR A 54 -3.78 -24.91 -6.52
CA THR A 54 -2.98 -23.72 -6.82
C THR A 54 -2.10 -23.31 -5.63
N ALA A 55 -2.62 -23.43 -4.41
CA ALA A 55 -1.84 -23.14 -3.19
C ALA A 55 -0.68 -24.14 -3.00
N GLU A 56 -0.92 -25.44 -3.18
CA GLU A 56 0.12 -26.49 -3.08
C GLU A 56 1.22 -26.32 -4.14
N VAL A 57 0.85 -26.02 -5.40
CA VAL A 57 1.80 -25.79 -6.49
C VAL A 57 2.64 -24.55 -6.23
N SER A 58 2.02 -23.48 -5.71
CA SER A 58 2.72 -22.24 -5.33
C SER A 58 3.70 -22.45 -4.19
N GLU A 59 3.32 -23.24 -3.15
CA GLU A 59 4.21 -23.59 -2.04
C GLU A 59 5.41 -24.41 -2.53
N ALA A 60 5.18 -25.43 -3.39
CA ALA A 60 6.23 -26.25 -3.94
C ALA A 60 7.22 -25.42 -4.81
N ALA A 61 6.70 -24.54 -5.65
CA ALA A 61 7.54 -23.65 -6.46
C ALA A 61 8.37 -22.71 -5.58
N ALA A 62 7.76 -22.10 -4.56
CA ALA A 62 8.42 -21.26 -3.57
C ALA A 62 9.54 -22.00 -2.80
N LEU A 63 9.33 -23.27 -2.45
CA LEU A 63 10.35 -24.09 -1.81
C LEU A 63 11.56 -24.34 -2.73
N LEU A 64 11.31 -24.55 -4.01
CA LEU A 64 12.31 -25.01 -4.96
C LEU A 64 13.01 -23.90 -5.76
N HIS A 65 12.50 -22.65 -5.72
CA HIS A 65 12.93 -21.56 -6.62
C HIS A 65 14.44 -21.32 -6.62
N ASP A 66 15.06 -21.36 -5.45
CA ASP A 66 16.47 -21.03 -5.23
C ASP A 66 17.36 -22.25 -4.95
N THR A 67 16.89 -23.49 -5.26
CA THR A 67 17.67 -24.74 -5.10
C THR A 67 19.04 -24.65 -5.72
N GLY A 68 19.18 -23.99 -6.88
CA GLY A 68 20.45 -23.83 -7.60
C GLY A 68 21.47 -22.94 -6.91
N ARG A 69 21.04 -22.07 -5.97
CA ARG A 69 21.93 -21.12 -5.29
C ARG A 69 23.02 -21.78 -4.46
N TYR A 70 22.75 -22.95 -3.88
CA TYR A 70 23.75 -23.68 -3.09
C TYR A 70 24.90 -24.18 -3.96
N GLU A 71 24.61 -24.78 -5.09
CA GLU A 71 25.62 -25.26 -6.03
C GLU A 71 26.29 -24.08 -6.77
N GLN A 72 25.55 -22.99 -7.08
CA GLN A 72 26.11 -21.76 -7.64
C GLN A 72 27.17 -21.17 -6.72
N LEU A 73 26.85 -20.99 -5.42
CA LEU A 73 27.82 -20.46 -4.45
C LEU A 73 29.03 -21.38 -4.29
N LYS A 74 28.82 -22.69 -4.25
CA LYS A 74 29.90 -23.69 -4.14
C LYS A 74 30.86 -23.64 -5.32
N ARG A 75 30.35 -23.47 -6.55
CA ARG A 75 31.17 -23.49 -7.78
C ARG A 75 31.80 -22.15 -8.08
N TYR A 76 31.08 -21.05 -7.88
CA TYR A 76 31.45 -19.72 -8.37
C TYR A 76 31.72 -18.71 -7.26
N ASN A 77 31.47 -19.06 -5.98
CA ASN A 77 31.65 -18.20 -4.82
C ASN A 77 30.90 -16.85 -4.94
N THR A 78 29.78 -16.82 -5.68
CA THR A 78 28.93 -15.64 -5.86
C THR A 78 27.48 -16.04 -6.10
N PHE A 79 26.55 -15.12 -5.78
CA PHE A 79 25.14 -15.19 -6.16
C PHE A 79 24.80 -14.31 -7.37
N ARG A 80 25.80 -13.65 -7.98
CA ARG A 80 25.58 -12.78 -9.12
C ARG A 80 25.52 -13.63 -10.39
N ASP A 81 24.33 -13.64 -11.03
CA ASP A 81 24.08 -14.48 -12.20
C ASP A 81 24.98 -14.09 -13.39
N SER A 82 25.27 -12.78 -13.59
CA SER A 82 26.18 -12.31 -14.64
C SER A 82 27.61 -12.85 -14.52
N ASP A 83 28.04 -13.21 -13.32
CA ASP A 83 29.40 -13.66 -13.03
C ASP A 83 29.46 -15.19 -12.87
N SER A 84 28.33 -15.87 -13.13
CA SER A 84 28.22 -17.32 -12.93
C SER A 84 27.20 -17.97 -13.87
N VAL A 85 26.02 -18.35 -13.37
CA VAL A 85 24.94 -19.01 -14.11
C VAL A 85 23.58 -18.40 -13.72
N ASP A 86 22.60 -18.47 -14.63
CA ASP A 86 21.22 -18.16 -14.31
C ASP A 86 20.69 -19.15 -13.25
N HIS A 87 20.47 -18.66 -12.04
CA HIS A 87 20.09 -19.51 -10.91
C HIS A 87 18.72 -20.16 -11.06
N ALA A 88 17.78 -19.53 -11.78
CA ALA A 88 16.46 -20.10 -11.99
C ALA A 88 16.52 -21.29 -12.94
N VAL A 89 17.29 -21.19 -14.03
CA VAL A 89 17.59 -22.32 -14.93
C VAL A 89 18.30 -23.41 -14.15
N PHE A 90 19.28 -23.04 -13.36
CA PHE A 90 20.07 -24.00 -12.57
C PHE A 90 19.23 -24.71 -11.50
N SER A 91 18.31 -23.99 -10.83
CA SER A 91 17.34 -24.58 -9.91
C SER A 91 16.42 -25.57 -10.61
N HIS A 92 15.83 -25.17 -11.74
CA HIS A 92 14.99 -26.03 -12.58
C HIS A 92 15.72 -27.34 -12.96
N ASP A 93 16.95 -27.22 -13.45
CA ASP A 93 17.72 -28.39 -13.93
C ASP A 93 18.11 -29.34 -12.80
N ILE A 94 18.47 -28.82 -11.62
CA ILE A 94 18.75 -29.63 -10.43
C ILE A 94 17.49 -30.40 -9.97
N VAL A 95 16.36 -29.72 -9.84
CA VAL A 95 15.10 -30.34 -9.41
C VAL A 95 14.66 -31.43 -10.38
N LYS A 96 14.76 -31.15 -11.68
CA LYS A 96 14.44 -32.09 -12.76
C LYS A 96 15.37 -33.30 -12.78
N ALA A 97 16.69 -33.06 -12.72
CA ALA A 97 17.68 -34.14 -12.75
C ALA A 97 17.59 -35.07 -11.52
N ARG A 98 17.18 -34.56 -10.36
CA ARG A 98 16.99 -35.33 -9.15
C ARG A 98 15.65 -36.07 -9.11
N GLY A 99 14.75 -35.81 -10.04
CA GLY A 99 13.45 -36.51 -10.11
C GLY A 99 12.53 -36.21 -8.92
N TRP A 100 12.69 -35.08 -8.23
CA TRP A 100 11.92 -34.78 -7.01
C TRP A 100 10.42 -34.67 -7.24
N LEU A 101 10.04 -34.27 -8.45
CA LEU A 101 8.65 -34.14 -8.88
C LEU A 101 8.17 -35.34 -9.75
N ALA A 102 8.91 -36.44 -9.78
CA ALA A 102 8.51 -37.61 -10.57
C ALA A 102 7.19 -38.21 -10.04
N GLY A 103 6.21 -38.32 -10.94
CA GLY A 103 4.86 -38.80 -10.63
C GLY A 103 3.91 -37.77 -10.03
N GLU A 104 4.35 -36.51 -9.78
CA GLU A 104 3.46 -35.44 -9.33
C GLU A 104 2.67 -34.88 -10.53
N PRO A 105 1.34 -34.72 -10.42
CA PRO A 105 0.50 -34.31 -11.54
C PRO A 105 0.81 -32.93 -12.09
N HIS A 106 1.33 -32.02 -11.23
CA HIS A 106 1.63 -30.63 -11.56
C HIS A 106 3.12 -30.33 -11.67
N ALA A 107 3.96 -31.35 -11.89
CA ALA A 107 5.42 -31.22 -12.00
C ALA A 107 5.84 -30.14 -13.01
N ASP A 108 5.18 -30.09 -14.17
CA ASP A 108 5.49 -29.11 -15.22
C ASP A 108 5.20 -27.65 -14.78
N ALA A 109 4.05 -27.42 -14.10
CA ALA A 109 3.69 -26.10 -13.58
C ALA A 109 4.70 -25.62 -12.52
N ILE A 110 5.11 -26.50 -11.60
CA ILE A 110 6.12 -26.21 -10.58
C ILE A 110 7.46 -25.87 -11.23
N LEU A 111 7.94 -26.71 -12.16
CA LEU A 111 9.20 -26.50 -12.86
C LEU A 111 9.21 -25.19 -13.64
N LYS A 112 8.12 -24.85 -14.33
CA LYS A 112 7.96 -23.57 -15.02
C LYS A 112 7.95 -22.38 -14.05
N ALA A 113 7.25 -22.48 -12.91
CA ALA A 113 7.25 -21.45 -11.89
C ALA A 113 8.66 -21.21 -11.32
N VAL A 114 9.43 -22.28 -11.06
CA VAL A 114 10.85 -22.21 -10.67
C VAL A 114 11.68 -21.54 -11.77
N LEU A 115 11.51 -21.95 -13.04
CA LEU A 115 12.26 -21.43 -14.17
C LEU A 115 12.01 -19.94 -14.43
N TYR A 116 10.80 -19.46 -14.12
CA TYR A 116 10.38 -18.11 -14.48
C TYR A 116 10.42 -17.11 -13.30
N HIS A 117 10.79 -17.54 -12.08
CA HIS A 117 10.70 -16.66 -10.92
C HIS A 117 11.61 -15.42 -11.02
N ASN A 118 12.77 -15.52 -11.70
CA ASN A 118 13.69 -14.40 -11.90
C ASN A 118 13.51 -13.66 -13.24
N ARG A 119 12.58 -14.11 -14.10
CA ARG A 119 12.35 -13.49 -15.41
C ARG A 119 11.71 -12.12 -15.27
N ARG A 120 12.12 -11.18 -16.15
CA ARG A 120 11.51 -9.87 -16.23
C ARG A 120 10.01 -9.98 -16.54
N ASP A 121 9.70 -10.68 -17.62
CA ASP A 121 8.33 -10.91 -18.10
C ASP A 121 8.08 -12.41 -18.16
N LEU A 122 6.84 -12.83 -17.88
CA LEU A 122 6.43 -14.21 -18.07
C LEU A 122 6.08 -14.46 -19.55
N PRO A 123 6.27 -15.68 -20.06
CA PRO A 123 5.80 -16.05 -21.38
C PRO A 123 4.29 -15.85 -21.53
N GLU A 124 3.84 -15.47 -22.73
CA GLU A 124 2.42 -15.43 -23.05
C GLU A 124 1.81 -16.84 -23.13
N GLY A 125 0.53 -16.95 -22.86
CA GLY A 125 -0.21 -18.22 -23.02
C GLY A 125 0.06 -19.27 -21.95
N LEU A 126 0.58 -18.91 -20.79
CA LEU A 126 0.65 -19.81 -19.64
C LEU A 126 -0.76 -20.22 -19.21
N ASP A 127 -0.92 -21.48 -18.84
CA ASP A 127 -2.16 -21.93 -18.20
C ASP A 127 -2.37 -21.25 -16.84
N PRO A 128 -3.63 -21.15 -16.35
CA PRO A 128 -3.94 -20.40 -15.13
C PRO A 128 -3.16 -20.85 -13.90
N LEU A 129 -2.93 -22.17 -13.74
CA LEU A 129 -2.21 -22.73 -12.61
C LEU A 129 -0.73 -22.31 -12.63
N THR A 130 -0.07 -22.50 -13.77
CA THR A 130 1.34 -22.07 -13.96
C THR A 130 1.48 -20.57 -13.79
N PHE A 131 0.55 -19.78 -14.33
CA PHE A 131 0.55 -18.31 -14.18
C PHE A 131 0.45 -17.90 -12.72
N ALA A 132 -0.51 -18.45 -11.98
CA ALA A 132 -0.71 -18.13 -10.56
C ALA A 132 0.51 -18.52 -9.72
N ALA A 133 1.03 -19.74 -9.89
CA ALA A 133 2.19 -20.23 -9.15
C ALA A 133 3.46 -19.42 -9.46
N ALA A 134 3.72 -19.09 -10.73
CA ALA A 134 4.89 -18.29 -11.12
C ALA A 134 4.83 -16.89 -10.51
N HIS A 135 3.70 -16.21 -10.58
CA HIS A 135 3.52 -14.89 -9.97
C HIS A 135 3.57 -14.94 -8.44
N CYS A 136 2.98 -15.99 -7.81
CA CYS A 136 3.04 -16.16 -6.35
C CYS A 136 4.50 -16.34 -5.88
N THR A 137 5.27 -17.18 -6.56
CA THR A 137 6.70 -17.37 -6.24
C THR A 137 7.48 -16.06 -6.40
N ARG A 138 7.28 -15.31 -7.48
CA ARG A 138 7.95 -14.02 -7.74
C ARG A 138 7.62 -12.97 -6.67
N ASP A 139 6.37 -12.87 -6.30
CA ASP A 139 5.91 -11.91 -5.29
C ASP A 139 6.40 -12.30 -3.89
N ALA A 140 6.34 -13.60 -3.55
CA ALA A 140 6.82 -14.14 -2.30
C ALA A 140 8.34 -13.94 -2.12
N ASP A 141 9.11 -14.15 -3.18
CA ASP A 141 10.56 -13.92 -3.23
C ASP A 141 10.89 -12.44 -3.01
N LYS A 142 10.23 -11.51 -3.74
CA LYS A 142 10.44 -10.07 -3.54
C LYS A 142 10.12 -9.62 -2.12
N LEU A 143 9.04 -10.12 -1.51
CA LEU A 143 8.71 -9.81 -0.11
C LEU A 143 9.83 -10.21 0.85
N ASP A 144 10.51 -11.34 0.61
CA ASP A 144 11.62 -11.73 1.45
C ASP A 144 12.92 -11.01 1.09
N ILE A 145 13.19 -10.71 -0.17
CA ILE A 145 14.30 -9.83 -0.56
C ILE A 145 14.19 -8.47 0.18
N PHE A 146 12.98 -7.93 0.35
CA PHE A 146 12.77 -6.70 1.14
C PHE A 146 13.21 -6.88 2.59
N ARG A 147 12.79 -7.98 3.24
CA ARG A 147 13.17 -8.32 4.62
C ARG A 147 14.67 -8.57 4.76
N VAL A 148 15.27 -9.32 3.82
CA VAL A 148 16.70 -9.63 3.84
C VAL A 148 17.54 -8.35 3.79
N LEU A 149 17.23 -7.42 2.88
CA LEU A 149 17.90 -6.12 2.82
C LEU A 149 17.82 -5.39 4.17
N GLU A 150 16.62 -5.26 4.72
CA GLU A 150 16.38 -4.56 5.98
C GLU A 150 17.14 -5.20 7.15
N HIS A 151 17.12 -6.53 7.21
CA HIS A 151 17.85 -7.29 8.23
C HIS A 151 19.36 -7.11 8.10
N GLN A 152 19.92 -7.27 6.90
CA GLN A 152 21.36 -7.09 6.66
C GLN A 152 21.82 -5.68 7.02
N LEU A 153 21.08 -4.66 6.62
CA LEU A 153 21.40 -3.28 6.95
C LEU A 153 21.30 -2.96 8.46
N ALA A 154 20.45 -3.68 9.20
CA ALA A 154 20.29 -3.49 10.63
C ALA A 154 21.30 -4.28 11.48
N THR A 155 21.83 -5.40 10.95
CA THR A 155 22.60 -6.38 11.76
C THR A 155 24.05 -6.57 11.34
N THR A 156 24.45 -6.03 10.20
CA THR A 156 25.83 -6.15 9.69
C THR A 156 26.50 -4.80 9.58
N ASP A 157 27.84 -4.79 9.56
CA ASP A 157 28.63 -3.60 9.26
C ASP A 157 28.76 -3.42 7.72
N TRP A 158 27.60 -3.23 7.08
CA TRP A 158 27.47 -3.15 5.61
C TRP A 158 28.29 -2.02 4.97
N ARG A 159 28.75 -1.04 5.75
CA ARG A 159 29.62 0.03 5.24
C ARG A 159 31.06 -0.46 4.99
N HIS A 160 31.46 -1.52 5.68
CA HIS A 160 32.81 -2.10 5.55
C HIS A 160 32.79 -3.50 4.89
N ASP A 161 31.67 -4.24 4.99
CA ASP A 161 31.47 -5.54 4.35
C ASP A 161 30.08 -5.59 3.71
N ASN A 162 30.01 -5.33 2.42
CA ASN A 162 28.75 -5.31 1.66
C ASN A 162 28.65 -6.42 0.61
N LYS A 163 29.34 -7.55 0.82
CA LYS A 163 29.28 -8.74 -0.07
C LYS A 163 27.85 -9.21 -0.32
N ALA A 164 26.96 -9.10 0.68
CA ALA A 164 25.53 -9.39 0.53
C ALA A 164 24.85 -8.50 -0.52
N PHE A 165 25.43 -7.36 -0.84
CA PHE A 165 24.99 -6.38 -1.84
C PHE A 165 25.97 -6.25 -3.00
N TRP A 166 26.62 -7.35 -3.37
CA TRP A 166 27.52 -7.49 -4.54
C TRP A 166 28.74 -6.55 -4.53
N ASP A 167 29.20 -6.14 -3.36
CA ASP A 167 30.32 -5.18 -3.20
C ASP A 167 30.11 -3.85 -3.97
N LEU A 168 28.86 -3.42 -4.11
CA LEU A 168 28.49 -2.21 -4.83
C LEU A 168 28.99 -0.94 -4.11
N PRO A 169 29.41 0.11 -4.84
CA PRO A 169 29.70 1.42 -4.27
C PRO A 169 28.57 1.96 -3.41
N ILE A 170 28.89 2.38 -2.18
CA ILE A 170 27.90 2.71 -1.14
C ILE A 170 27.35 4.12 -1.31
N LEU A 171 28.24 5.12 -1.34
CA LEU A 171 27.88 6.53 -1.40
C LEU A 171 27.93 7.01 -2.84
N ALA A 172 26.87 6.77 -3.59
CA ALA A 172 26.76 7.21 -4.97
C ALA A 172 25.28 7.49 -5.32
N GLN A 173 25.09 8.39 -6.27
CA GLN A 173 23.77 8.63 -6.86
C GLN A 173 23.33 7.39 -7.66
N PRO A 174 22.02 7.14 -7.76
CA PRO A 174 21.52 6.09 -8.66
C PRO A 174 21.90 6.38 -10.10
N SER A 175 22.14 5.33 -10.86
CA SER A 175 22.41 5.40 -12.29
C SER A 175 21.25 6.06 -13.04
N PRO A 176 21.48 6.99 -13.97
CA PRO A 176 20.42 7.67 -14.71
C PRO A 176 19.46 6.71 -15.45
N GLU A 177 19.97 5.58 -15.92
CA GLU A 177 19.21 4.54 -16.61
C GLU A 177 18.20 3.88 -15.66
N VAL A 178 18.59 3.65 -14.39
CA VAL A 178 17.73 3.10 -13.35
C VAL A 178 16.64 4.10 -13.01
N VAL A 179 17.00 5.37 -12.79
CA VAL A 179 16.05 6.45 -12.49
C VAL A 179 15.04 6.62 -13.61
N SER A 180 15.51 6.67 -14.88
CA SER A 180 14.62 6.79 -16.04
C SER A 180 13.67 5.60 -16.16
N ALA A 181 14.15 4.37 -16.02
CA ALA A 181 13.30 3.18 -16.11
C ALA A 181 12.18 3.19 -15.06
N ILE A 182 12.51 3.54 -13.80
CA ILE A 182 11.53 3.59 -12.72
C ILE A 182 10.52 4.74 -12.95
N ARG A 183 10.99 5.91 -13.42
CA ARG A 183 10.13 7.05 -13.79
C ARG A 183 9.09 6.64 -14.82
N ASP A 184 9.53 5.92 -15.85
CA ASP A 184 8.69 5.53 -16.99
C ASP A 184 7.85 4.28 -16.70
N GLY A 185 7.90 3.72 -15.47
CA GLY A 185 7.23 2.48 -15.09
C GLY A 185 7.76 1.24 -15.82
N ARG A 186 8.98 1.33 -16.39
CA ARG A 186 9.62 0.24 -17.11
C ARG A 186 10.47 -0.62 -16.17
N PRO A 187 10.57 -1.93 -16.42
CA PRO A 187 11.52 -2.79 -15.72
C PRO A 187 12.96 -2.31 -15.92
N VAL A 188 13.75 -2.36 -14.85
CA VAL A 188 15.17 -2.03 -14.88
C VAL A 188 15.96 -3.24 -15.38
N ASP A 189 16.90 -3.00 -16.30
CA ASP A 189 17.90 -4.01 -16.68
C ASP A 189 19.00 -4.06 -15.61
N TYR A 190 19.28 -5.27 -15.10
CA TYR A 190 20.25 -5.49 -14.03
C TYR A 190 21.69 -5.06 -14.36
N GLN A 191 22.07 -4.95 -15.63
CA GLN A 191 23.37 -4.40 -16.03
C GLN A 191 23.60 -2.95 -15.59
N TYR A 192 22.51 -2.21 -15.31
CA TYR A 192 22.58 -0.83 -14.86
C TYR A 192 22.63 -0.70 -13.32
N ILE A 193 22.62 -1.81 -12.58
CA ILE A 193 22.81 -1.80 -11.13
C ILE A 193 24.32 -1.68 -10.86
N ARG A 194 24.77 -0.46 -10.60
CA ARG A 194 26.19 -0.10 -10.43
C ARG A 194 26.50 0.43 -9.04
N THR A 195 25.48 0.75 -8.26
CA THR A 195 25.60 1.32 -6.92
C THR A 195 24.64 0.64 -5.93
N LEU A 196 24.90 0.76 -4.64
CA LEU A 196 23.94 0.31 -3.61
C LEU A 196 22.61 1.08 -3.71
N ALA A 197 22.66 2.36 -4.11
CA ALA A 197 21.45 3.14 -4.36
C ALA A 197 20.61 2.53 -5.50
N ASP A 198 21.23 2.07 -6.59
CA ASP A 198 20.51 1.37 -7.67
C ASP A 198 19.84 0.09 -7.16
N PHE A 199 20.59 -0.72 -6.39
CA PHE A 199 20.09 -1.98 -5.83
C PHE A 199 18.89 -1.79 -4.91
N VAL A 200 18.85 -0.71 -4.14
CA VAL A 200 17.72 -0.37 -3.30
C VAL A 200 16.59 0.28 -4.11
N PHE A 201 16.94 1.13 -5.09
CA PHE A 201 15.95 1.87 -5.86
C PHE A 201 15.15 0.99 -6.83
N ILE A 202 15.76 -0.05 -7.42
CA ILE A 202 15.00 -1.04 -8.20
C ILE A 202 13.88 -1.70 -7.39
N GLN A 203 14.09 -1.90 -6.08
CA GLN A 203 13.07 -2.48 -5.20
C GLN A 203 11.90 -1.51 -4.98
N VAL A 204 12.12 -0.20 -5.03
CA VAL A 204 11.04 0.80 -5.07
C VAL A 204 10.22 0.63 -6.35
N GLY A 205 10.85 0.39 -7.49
CA GLY A 205 10.16 0.07 -8.74
C GLY A 205 9.30 -1.20 -8.60
N TRP A 206 9.81 -2.26 -7.97
CA TRP A 206 9.02 -3.47 -7.72
C TRP A 206 7.80 -3.21 -6.84
N ILE A 207 7.95 -2.41 -5.77
CA ILE A 207 6.84 -2.06 -4.88
C ILE A 207 5.76 -1.27 -5.62
N ARG A 208 6.15 -0.38 -6.52
CA ARG A 208 5.22 0.50 -7.24
C ARG A 208 4.44 -0.20 -8.36
N SER A 209 5.08 -1.06 -9.12
CA SER A 209 4.50 -1.62 -10.35
C SER A 209 4.83 -3.10 -10.60
N GLY A 210 5.70 -3.69 -9.80
CA GLY A 210 6.21 -5.05 -10.03
C GLY A 210 5.57 -6.15 -9.18
N LEU A 211 4.56 -5.84 -8.35
CA LEU A 211 3.86 -6.81 -7.52
C LEU A 211 2.50 -7.15 -8.12
N GLN A 212 2.26 -8.43 -8.36
CA GLN A 212 1.07 -8.92 -9.05
C GLN A 212 -0.18 -8.90 -8.15
N PHE A 213 -0.06 -9.43 -6.92
CA PHE A 213 -1.22 -9.69 -6.07
C PHE A 213 -1.55 -8.53 -5.13
N ALA A 214 -2.86 -8.33 -4.86
CA ALA A 214 -3.33 -7.33 -3.91
C ALA A 214 -2.83 -7.61 -2.48
N THR A 215 -2.78 -8.90 -2.11
CA THR A 215 -2.23 -9.34 -0.82
C THR A 215 -0.77 -8.98 -0.67
N THR A 216 0.05 -9.18 -1.72
CA THR A 216 1.48 -8.79 -1.69
C THR A 216 1.65 -7.30 -1.47
N ARG A 217 0.87 -6.47 -2.17
CA ARG A 217 0.89 -5.00 -1.98
C ARG A 217 0.49 -4.61 -0.56
N ARG A 218 -0.56 -5.24 -0.01
CA ARG A 218 -1.00 -5.03 1.38
C ARG A 218 0.08 -5.42 2.40
N LEU A 219 0.70 -6.59 2.24
CA LEU A 219 1.80 -7.05 3.11
C LEU A 219 3.01 -6.12 3.03
N THR A 220 3.37 -5.66 1.83
CA THR A 220 4.47 -4.70 1.61
C THR A 220 4.21 -3.39 2.35
N ALA A 221 3.00 -2.85 2.28
CA ALA A 221 2.60 -1.64 2.99
C ALA A 221 2.58 -1.85 4.51
N ALA A 222 1.95 -2.94 4.99
CA ALA A 222 1.84 -3.26 6.42
C ALA A 222 3.20 -3.47 7.09
N ARG A 223 4.18 -4.02 6.36
CA ARG A 223 5.54 -4.25 6.84
C ARG A 223 6.44 -3.01 6.69
N GLY A 224 5.95 -1.92 6.10
CA GLY A 224 6.68 -0.64 5.99
C GLY A 224 7.87 -0.63 5.02
N HIS A 225 7.91 -1.59 4.07
CA HIS A 225 9.07 -1.77 3.18
C HIS A 225 9.40 -0.55 2.33
N LEU A 226 8.39 0.20 1.85
CA LEU A 226 8.65 1.43 1.08
C LEU A 226 9.22 2.55 1.95
N ALA A 227 8.67 2.74 3.16
CA ALA A 227 9.14 3.76 4.08
C ALA A 227 10.60 3.51 4.53
N PHE A 228 10.96 2.23 4.73
CA PHE A 228 12.35 1.86 5.02
C PHE A 228 13.29 2.28 3.87
N ARG A 229 12.97 1.92 2.63
CA ARG A 229 13.77 2.24 1.44
C ARG A 229 13.90 3.74 1.23
N ARG A 230 12.84 4.48 1.45
CA ARG A 230 12.86 5.93 1.37
C ARG A 230 13.91 6.55 2.32
N ARG A 231 13.87 6.17 3.61
CA ARG A 231 14.84 6.65 4.60
C ARG A 231 16.27 6.27 4.24
N PHE A 232 16.46 5.02 3.83
CA PHE A 232 17.78 4.51 3.48
C PHE A 232 18.35 5.16 2.21
N LEU A 233 17.53 5.33 1.17
CA LEU A 233 17.93 6.05 -0.05
C LEU A 233 18.24 7.52 0.22
N ALA A 234 17.51 8.18 1.10
CA ALA A 234 17.82 9.55 1.50
C ALA A 234 19.23 9.64 2.14
N GLU A 235 19.62 8.64 2.94
CA GLU A 235 20.98 8.54 3.48
C GLU A 235 22.03 8.30 2.39
N LEU A 236 21.82 7.30 1.51
CA LEU A 236 22.76 6.95 0.43
C LEU A 236 22.98 8.07 -0.56
N THR A 237 21.93 8.82 -0.91
CA THR A 237 21.95 9.81 -1.98
C THR A 237 22.06 11.25 -1.48
N SER A 238 22.33 11.44 -0.17
CA SER A 238 22.38 12.77 0.47
C SER A 238 21.11 13.61 0.22
N GLY A 239 19.95 12.96 0.25
CA GLY A 239 18.66 13.61 0.10
C GLY A 239 18.30 13.98 -1.34
N ASN A 240 18.67 13.17 -2.33
CA ASN A 240 18.27 13.37 -3.72
C ASN A 240 16.74 13.50 -3.84
N VAL A 241 16.27 14.68 -4.24
CA VAL A 241 14.84 15.04 -4.30
C VAL A 241 14.07 14.18 -5.30
N GLU A 242 14.68 13.85 -6.44
CA GLU A 242 14.06 13.01 -7.46
C GLU A 242 13.85 11.58 -6.96
N VAL A 243 14.89 11.00 -6.33
CA VAL A 243 14.79 9.67 -5.72
C VAL A 243 13.73 9.65 -4.61
N ASP A 244 13.70 10.68 -3.75
CA ASP A 244 12.70 10.80 -2.71
C ASP A 244 11.28 10.87 -3.28
N ALA A 245 11.07 11.62 -4.37
CA ALA A 245 9.78 11.71 -5.03
C ALA A 245 9.24 10.34 -5.49
N PHE A 246 10.11 9.45 -5.97
CA PHE A 246 9.71 8.08 -6.35
C PHE A 246 9.43 7.16 -5.17
N CYS A 247 10.03 7.42 -4.02
CA CYS A 247 9.78 6.64 -2.80
C CYS A 247 8.50 7.04 -2.08
N ARG A 248 7.81 8.09 -2.54
CA ARG A 248 6.51 8.49 -1.97
C ARG A 248 5.42 7.54 -2.45
N PRO A 249 4.44 7.20 -1.62
CA PRO A 249 3.31 6.40 -2.06
C PRO A 249 2.64 7.04 -3.29
N ALA A 250 2.57 6.32 -4.40
CA ALA A 250 1.85 6.78 -5.58
C ALA A 250 0.39 6.39 -5.42
N GLY A 251 -0.47 7.33 -5.09
CA GLY A 251 -1.91 7.17 -4.99
C GLY A 251 -2.33 5.91 -4.22
N GLY A 252 -3.04 6.02 -3.14
CA GLY A 252 -3.39 4.89 -2.30
C GLY A 252 -3.58 5.32 -0.85
N GLU A 253 -3.52 4.36 0.05
CA GLU A 253 -3.63 4.65 1.48
C GLU A 253 -2.29 5.16 2.03
N ILE A 254 -2.32 6.28 2.77
CA ILE A 254 -1.18 6.91 3.43
C ILE A 254 -1.44 7.10 4.92
N THR A 255 -0.39 7.38 5.68
CA THR A 255 -0.39 7.62 7.11
C THR A 255 -0.11 9.09 7.44
N PHE A 256 -0.19 9.48 8.72
CA PHE A 256 0.25 10.80 9.18
C PHE A 256 1.73 11.06 8.92
N ASP A 257 2.58 10.03 9.07
CA ASP A 257 4.02 10.16 8.83
C ASP A 257 4.30 10.52 7.36
N ASP A 258 3.49 9.99 6.42
CA ASP A 258 3.58 10.37 5.01
C ASP A 258 3.13 11.83 4.79
N VAL A 259 2.04 12.26 5.44
CA VAL A 259 1.58 13.67 5.39
C VAL A 259 2.66 14.61 5.91
N GLU A 260 3.27 14.29 7.07
CA GLU A 260 4.37 15.08 7.61
C GLU A 260 5.56 15.13 6.65
N ALA A 261 5.91 13.99 6.05
CA ALA A 261 7.01 13.93 5.10
C ALA A 261 6.76 14.83 3.88
N GLU A 262 5.53 14.82 3.34
CA GLU A 262 5.14 15.70 2.23
C GLU A 262 5.30 17.18 2.59
N LEU A 263 4.82 17.57 3.77
CA LEU A 263 4.93 18.95 4.26
C LEU A 263 6.39 19.34 4.47
N ARG A 264 7.24 18.48 5.03
CA ARG A 264 8.68 18.73 5.22
C ARG A 264 9.44 18.83 3.89
N CYS A 265 8.98 18.15 2.84
CA CYS A 265 9.53 18.26 1.49
C CYS A 265 9.11 19.54 0.74
N GLY A 266 8.37 20.44 1.39
CA GLY A 266 7.93 21.70 0.80
C GLY A 266 6.64 21.63 -0.01
N ASN A 267 5.98 20.48 -0.03
CA ASN A 267 4.68 20.32 -0.67
C ASN A 267 3.58 20.97 0.17
N ARG A 268 2.52 21.41 -0.50
CA ARG A 268 1.26 21.81 0.14
C ARG A 268 0.34 20.59 0.21
N VAL A 269 -0.34 20.43 1.34
CA VAL A 269 -1.23 19.27 1.55
C VAL A 269 -2.61 19.74 1.99
N LEU A 270 -3.64 19.36 1.24
CA LEU A 270 -5.03 19.57 1.61
C LEU A 270 -5.65 18.25 2.05
N LEU A 271 -6.12 18.19 3.29
CA LEU A 271 -6.86 17.10 3.89
C LEU A 271 -8.35 17.42 3.89
N MET A 272 -9.16 16.74 3.11
CA MET A 272 -10.62 16.77 3.24
C MET A 272 -11.02 15.69 4.25
N VAL A 273 -11.20 16.08 5.51
CA VAL A 273 -11.34 15.16 6.64
C VAL A 273 -12.81 14.81 6.86
N ARG A 274 -13.16 13.52 6.87
CA ARG A 274 -14.46 13.09 7.36
C ARG A 274 -14.58 13.45 8.85
N HIS A 275 -15.72 13.99 9.25
CA HIS A 275 -15.98 14.31 10.64
C HIS A 275 -15.75 13.13 11.60
N GLY A 276 -15.47 13.41 12.87
CA GLY A 276 -15.29 12.43 13.94
C GLY A 276 -16.56 11.61 14.22
N GLU A 277 -16.42 10.63 15.10
CA GLU A 277 -17.52 9.73 15.45
C GLU A 277 -18.73 10.49 16.00
N ARG A 278 -19.93 10.06 15.59
CA ARG A 278 -21.23 10.56 16.01
C ARG A 278 -22.21 9.43 16.28
N ALA A 279 -23.30 9.73 16.93
CA ALA A 279 -24.43 8.81 17.03
C ALA A 279 -24.98 8.42 15.64
N LYS A 280 -25.65 7.27 15.56
CA LYS A 280 -26.33 6.85 14.34
C LYS A 280 -27.41 7.89 13.99
N ILE A 281 -27.51 8.24 12.72
CA ILE A 281 -28.61 9.08 12.23
C ILE A 281 -29.88 8.24 12.24
N ASP A 282 -30.97 8.80 12.78
CA ASP A 282 -32.29 8.24 12.64
C ASP A 282 -32.75 8.39 11.19
N ASN A 283 -33.20 7.31 10.57
CA ASN A 283 -33.67 7.33 9.18
C ASN A 283 -34.94 8.19 9.00
N GLU A 284 -35.67 8.45 10.09
CA GLU A 284 -36.86 9.31 10.10
C GLU A 284 -36.52 10.80 10.33
N ASP A 285 -35.28 11.11 10.71
CA ASP A 285 -34.83 12.51 10.86
C ASP A 285 -34.84 13.25 9.52
N PRO A 286 -35.72 14.22 9.30
CA PRO A 286 -35.81 14.95 8.03
C PRO A 286 -34.56 15.80 7.74
N THR A 287 -33.74 16.08 8.75
CA THR A 287 -32.52 16.88 8.66
C THR A 287 -31.28 16.01 8.42
N PHE A 288 -31.40 14.68 8.37
CA PHE A 288 -30.27 13.77 8.27
C PHE A 288 -29.16 14.04 9.29
N GLY A 289 -29.55 14.34 10.52
CA GLY A 289 -28.64 14.54 11.64
C GLY A 289 -27.83 15.82 11.58
N GLU A 290 -28.34 16.89 10.98
CA GLU A 290 -27.63 18.20 10.92
C GLU A 290 -27.15 18.67 12.29
N ALA A 291 -27.98 18.55 13.32
CA ALA A 291 -27.69 18.98 14.67
C ALA A 291 -26.94 17.95 15.53
N LEU A 292 -26.64 16.75 14.99
CA LEU A 292 -25.94 15.73 15.75
C LEU A 292 -24.52 16.15 16.10
N PRO A 293 -24.14 16.15 17.40
CA PRO A 293 -22.78 16.43 17.84
C PRO A 293 -21.87 15.21 17.67
N LEU A 294 -20.58 15.41 17.88
CA LEU A 294 -19.64 14.31 18.09
C LEU A 294 -19.94 13.60 19.42
N THR A 295 -19.65 12.28 19.45
CA THR A 295 -19.54 11.53 20.70
C THR A 295 -18.30 11.97 21.47
N ASP A 296 -18.17 11.55 22.75
CA ASP A 296 -16.94 11.80 23.51
C ASP A 296 -15.74 11.15 22.84
N GLU A 297 -15.90 9.97 22.23
CA GLU A 297 -14.88 9.31 21.44
C GLU A 297 -14.53 10.12 20.18
N GLY A 298 -15.52 10.65 19.47
CA GLY A 298 -15.30 11.54 18.33
C GLY A 298 -14.53 12.82 18.68
N ARG A 299 -14.77 13.38 19.87
CA ARG A 299 -14.02 14.53 20.40
C ARG A 299 -12.58 14.14 20.71
N ARG A 300 -12.38 13.05 21.46
CA ARG A 300 -11.06 12.55 21.87
C ARG A 300 -10.18 12.25 20.65
N THR A 301 -10.70 11.52 19.67
CA THR A 301 -9.96 11.15 18.46
C THR A 301 -9.70 12.34 17.55
N SER A 302 -10.56 13.37 17.53
CA SER A 302 -10.30 14.63 16.82
C SER A 302 -9.14 15.42 17.45
N LEU A 303 -9.04 15.46 18.79
CA LEU A 303 -7.87 16.03 19.48
C LEU A 303 -6.58 15.29 19.09
N GLN A 304 -6.61 13.95 19.12
CA GLN A 304 -5.46 13.14 18.74
C GLN A 304 -5.04 13.35 17.28
N PHE A 305 -5.99 13.57 16.37
CA PHE A 305 -5.66 13.94 14.99
C PHE A 305 -4.83 15.23 14.94
N GLY A 306 -5.24 16.24 15.71
CA GLY A 306 -4.52 17.51 15.81
C GLY A 306 -3.11 17.33 16.39
N GLU A 307 -2.96 16.53 17.45
CA GLU A 307 -1.68 16.24 18.08
C GLU A 307 -0.65 15.68 17.08
N ARG A 308 -1.08 14.83 16.14
CA ARG A 308 -0.22 14.26 15.09
C ARG A 308 0.32 15.32 14.12
N LEU A 309 -0.38 16.43 13.93
CA LEU A 309 0.00 17.50 12.98
C LEU A 309 0.43 18.80 13.68
N LYS A 310 0.66 18.76 14.99
CA LYS A 310 1.00 19.93 15.83
C LYS A 310 2.20 20.73 15.33
N ALA A 311 3.18 20.06 14.73
CA ALA A 311 4.37 20.70 14.19
C ALA A 311 4.07 21.72 13.06
N PHE A 312 2.89 21.65 12.45
CA PHE A 312 2.45 22.50 11.34
C PHE A 312 1.33 23.47 11.71
N ALA A 313 1.03 23.62 12.99
CA ALA A 313 -0.08 24.45 13.49
C ALA A 313 -0.07 25.89 12.92
N GLY A 314 1.10 26.54 12.89
CA GLY A 314 1.24 27.92 12.39
C GLY A 314 1.10 28.06 10.87
N GLU A 315 1.05 26.97 10.11
CA GLU A 315 0.95 26.94 8.66
C GLU A 315 -0.36 26.28 8.19
N THR A 316 -1.34 26.12 9.11
CA THR A 316 -2.59 25.38 8.85
C THR A 316 -3.77 26.32 8.62
N GLN A 317 -4.53 26.02 7.57
CA GLN A 317 -5.81 26.65 7.27
C GLN A 317 -6.95 25.66 7.58
N PHE A 318 -7.97 26.14 8.28
CA PHE A 318 -9.18 25.37 8.56
C PHE A 318 -10.36 25.87 7.76
N LEU A 319 -11.21 24.94 7.32
CA LEU A 319 -12.52 25.20 6.75
C LEU A 319 -13.45 24.02 7.11
N SER A 320 -14.73 24.27 7.30
CA SER A 320 -15.68 23.22 7.67
C SER A 320 -17.00 23.37 6.91
N SER A 321 -17.69 22.25 6.71
CA SER A 321 -19.11 22.30 6.46
C SER A 321 -19.84 22.96 7.63
N PRO A 322 -21.03 23.57 7.44
CA PRO A 322 -21.75 24.23 8.52
C PRO A 322 -22.36 23.28 9.56
N LEU A 323 -22.36 21.95 9.33
CA LEU A 323 -22.94 20.98 10.24
C LEU A 323 -22.18 20.91 11.56
N LEU A 324 -22.92 20.71 12.67
CA LEU A 324 -22.35 20.76 14.03
C LEU A 324 -21.15 19.82 14.18
N ARG A 325 -21.27 18.56 13.75
CA ARG A 325 -20.22 17.53 13.86
C ARG A 325 -18.93 17.89 13.10
N THR A 326 -19.03 18.50 11.94
CA THR A 326 -17.84 18.89 11.16
C THR A 326 -17.15 20.10 11.78
N ARG A 327 -17.90 21.10 12.23
CA ARG A 327 -17.34 22.25 12.97
C ARG A 327 -16.64 21.82 14.25
N GLN A 328 -17.28 20.91 15.03
CA GLN A 328 -16.65 20.34 16.22
C GLN A 328 -15.38 19.57 15.88
N THR A 329 -15.38 18.75 14.82
CA THR A 329 -14.19 18.03 14.36
C THR A 329 -13.03 18.98 14.08
N ALA A 330 -13.25 20.01 13.25
CA ALA A 330 -12.22 20.99 12.93
C ALA A 330 -11.73 21.77 14.15
N ALA A 331 -12.64 22.13 15.07
CA ALA A 331 -12.29 22.85 16.29
C ALA A 331 -11.44 21.99 17.24
N PHE A 332 -11.79 20.71 17.43
CA PHE A 332 -10.98 19.80 18.28
C PHE A 332 -9.65 19.44 17.62
N ILE A 333 -9.58 19.34 16.29
CA ILE A 333 -8.30 19.18 15.59
C ILE A 333 -7.42 20.42 15.85
N ALA A 334 -7.94 21.62 15.71
CA ALA A 334 -7.19 22.85 15.99
C ALA A 334 -6.73 22.93 17.46
N GLU A 335 -7.58 22.54 18.40
CA GLU A 335 -7.23 22.46 19.82
C GLU A 335 -6.10 21.43 20.07
N GLY A 336 -6.17 20.25 19.46
CA GLY A 336 -5.12 19.22 19.53
C GLY A 336 -3.79 19.67 18.91
N MET A 337 -3.83 20.52 17.88
CA MET A 337 -2.64 21.18 17.32
C MET A 337 -2.04 22.25 18.26
N GLY A 338 -2.71 22.59 19.37
CA GLY A 338 -2.26 23.58 20.32
C GLY A 338 -2.66 25.03 19.97
N LEU A 339 -3.59 25.21 19.04
CA LEU A 339 -4.10 26.54 18.64
C LEU A 339 -5.14 27.08 19.63
N GLY A 340 -5.58 26.27 20.58
CA GLY A 340 -6.65 26.64 21.52
C GLY A 340 -8.03 26.68 20.83
N LYS A 341 -8.93 27.48 21.39
CA LYS A 341 -10.27 27.66 20.82
C LYS A 341 -10.21 28.68 19.68
N VAL A 342 -10.33 28.21 18.45
CA VAL A 342 -10.38 29.04 17.24
C VAL A 342 -11.76 28.98 16.62
N GLU A 343 -12.21 30.06 16.04
CA GLU A 343 -13.40 30.08 15.21
C GLU A 343 -13.07 29.44 13.85
N ILE A 344 -13.82 28.41 13.47
CA ILE A 344 -13.63 27.68 12.22
C ILE A 344 -14.55 28.28 11.16
N PRO A 345 -14.01 28.88 10.09
CA PRO A 345 -14.81 29.31 8.95
C PRO A 345 -15.61 28.17 8.35
N THR A 346 -16.82 28.44 7.89
CA THR A 346 -17.68 27.44 7.29
C THR A 346 -18.01 27.75 5.84
N ASP A 347 -18.15 26.71 5.03
CA ASP A 347 -18.64 26.82 3.66
C ASP A 347 -19.69 25.71 3.39
N PRO A 348 -20.92 26.08 2.97
CA PRO A 348 -21.96 25.10 2.65
C PRO A 348 -21.55 24.07 1.60
N ARG A 349 -20.60 24.40 0.73
CA ARG A 349 -20.11 23.50 -0.31
C ARG A 349 -19.38 22.27 0.21
N LEU A 350 -18.90 22.28 1.45
CA LEU A 350 -18.34 21.08 2.13
C LEU A 350 -19.39 20.18 2.80
N GLY A 351 -20.65 20.63 2.81
CA GLY A 351 -21.80 19.86 3.30
C GLY A 351 -22.95 20.01 2.33
N ASN A 352 -24.14 19.54 2.67
CA ASN A 352 -25.40 19.72 1.93
C ASN A 352 -25.25 19.81 0.37
N SER A 353 -24.19 19.26 -0.16
CA SER A 353 -24.05 18.58 -1.45
C SER A 353 -24.12 19.37 -2.74
N SER A 354 -23.73 20.62 -2.76
CA SER A 354 -23.71 21.42 -4.00
C SER A 354 -22.84 20.84 -5.13
N PHE A 355 -21.91 19.93 -4.85
CA PHE A 355 -21.08 19.32 -5.90
C PHE A 355 -21.71 18.05 -6.49
N TYR A 356 -22.10 17.08 -5.67
CA TYR A 356 -22.55 15.78 -6.14
C TYR A 356 -24.06 15.66 -6.36
N PHE A 357 -24.89 16.52 -5.76
CA PHE A 357 -26.32 16.47 -5.89
C PHE A 357 -26.83 17.57 -6.83
N ALA A 358 -27.53 17.20 -7.85
CA ALA A 358 -28.30 18.11 -8.67
C ALA A 358 -29.61 18.54 -7.95
N ASP A 359 -30.21 17.58 -7.23
CA ASP A 359 -31.40 17.79 -6.39
C ASP A 359 -31.27 17.00 -5.10
N GLN A 360 -31.08 17.72 -3.98
CA GLN A 360 -30.90 17.13 -2.65
C GLN A 360 -32.14 16.34 -2.18
N ARG A 361 -33.31 16.81 -2.51
CA ARG A 361 -34.55 16.17 -2.10
C ARG A 361 -34.71 14.79 -2.77
N GLU A 362 -34.47 14.74 -4.08
CA GLU A 362 -34.50 13.47 -4.81
C GLU A 362 -33.47 12.45 -4.27
N VAL A 363 -32.26 12.91 -3.95
CA VAL A 363 -31.23 12.03 -3.36
C VAL A 363 -31.66 11.50 -2.00
N TYR A 364 -32.24 12.34 -1.17
CA TYR A 364 -32.71 11.89 0.16
C TYR A 364 -33.88 10.91 0.07
N GLU A 365 -34.82 11.12 -0.87
CA GLU A 365 -35.86 10.14 -1.18
C GLU A 365 -35.22 8.80 -1.63
N LEU A 366 -34.25 8.86 -2.51
CA LEU A 366 -33.55 7.67 -3.03
C LEU A 366 -32.86 6.87 -1.89
N PHE A 367 -32.23 7.54 -0.93
CA PHE A 367 -31.61 6.88 0.22
C PHE A 367 -32.61 6.23 1.16
N ARG A 368 -33.81 6.80 1.32
CA ARG A 368 -34.89 6.20 2.09
C ARG A 368 -35.45 4.93 1.43
N ASP A 369 -35.56 4.95 0.10
CA ASP A 369 -36.16 3.86 -0.67
C ASP A 369 -35.26 2.62 -0.81
N GLY A 370 -33.92 2.80 -0.85
CA GLY A 370 -33.01 1.70 -1.18
C GLY A 370 -31.75 1.60 -0.31
N GLY A 371 -31.64 2.45 0.71
CA GLY A 371 -30.48 2.49 1.58
C GLY A 371 -29.27 3.22 0.99
N PHE A 372 -28.46 3.79 1.88
CA PHE A 372 -27.32 4.66 1.51
C PHE A 372 -26.28 3.93 0.66
N PHE A 373 -25.76 2.80 1.14
CA PHE A 373 -24.64 2.12 0.47
C PHE A 373 -25.02 1.56 -0.90
N GLU A 374 -26.17 0.94 -1.02
CA GLU A 374 -26.66 0.39 -2.29
C GLU A 374 -26.73 1.49 -3.35
N ARG A 375 -27.33 2.63 -3.01
CA ARG A 375 -27.48 3.76 -3.93
C ARG A 375 -26.17 4.43 -4.30
N ILE A 376 -25.22 4.52 -3.37
CA ILE A 376 -23.91 5.07 -3.67
C ILE A 376 -23.08 4.12 -4.55
N PHE A 377 -23.13 2.82 -4.31
CA PHE A 377 -22.42 1.87 -5.18
C PHE A 377 -23.00 1.84 -6.59
N GLU A 378 -24.33 1.94 -6.75
CA GLU A 378 -24.96 2.14 -8.07
C GLU A 378 -24.48 3.43 -8.75
N TYR A 379 -24.41 4.54 -8.01
CA TYR A 379 -23.94 5.82 -8.52
C TYR A 379 -22.49 5.72 -9.02
N LEU A 380 -21.61 5.13 -8.22
CA LEU A 380 -20.20 4.93 -8.59
C LEU A 380 -20.05 4.00 -9.80
N ALA A 381 -20.89 2.99 -9.94
CA ALA A 381 -20.86 2.06 -11.07
C ALA A 381 -21.38 2.70 -12.37
N LYS A 382 -22.43 3.53 -12.30
CA LYS A 382 -23.10 4.12 -13.46
C LYS A 382 -22.54 5.48 -13.89
N GLY A 383 -21.86 6.19 -12.97
CA GLY A 383 -21.34 7.54 -13.21
C GLY A 383 -22.32 8.65 -12.84
N THR A 384 -23.63 8.38 -12.93
CA THR A 384 -24.72 9.29 -12.56
C THR A 384 -25.91 8.49 -12.04
N GLN A 385 -26.84 9.16 -11.34
CA GLN A 385 -28.09 8.60 -10.83
C GLN A 385 -29.13 9.72 -10.62
N ARG A 386 -30.41 9.35 -10.42
CA ARG A 386 -31.48 10.31 -10.12
C ARG A 386 -31.09 11.25 -8.97
N GLY A 387 -31.20 12.55 -9.18
CA GLY A 387 -30.84 13.57 -8.22
C GLY A 387 -29.33 13.84 -8.09
N PHE A 388 -28.47 13.01 -8.73
CA PHE A 388 -27.01 13.19 -8.71
C PHE A 388 -26.49 13.81 -9.99
N ARG A 389 -25.39 14.57 -9.89
CA ARG A 389 -24.56 14.99 -11.02
C ARG A 389 -23.63 13.85 -11.46
N ASP A 390 -23.03 13.95 -12.65
CA ASP A 390 -21.90 13.08 -13.01
C ASP A 390 -20.77 13.23 -11.96
N PHE A 391 -20.28 12.11 -11.44
CA PHE A 391 -19.33 12.17 -10.31
C PHE A 391 -17.96 12.70 -10.72
N ARG A 392 -17.55 12.56 -11.99
CA ARG A 392 -16.27 13.08 -12.48
C ARG A 392 -16.31 14.59 -12.58
N GLU A 393 -17.33 15.12 -13.24
CA GLU A 393 -17.54 16.58 -13.36
C GLU A 393 -17.68 17.22 -11.96
N ALA A 394 -18.48 16.60 -11.09
CA ALA A 394 -18.67 17.06 -9.72
C ALA A 394 -17.37 17.06 -8.90
N SER A 395 -16.52 16.03 -9.07
CA SER A 395 -15.22 15.94 -8.42
C SER A 395 -14.22 16.99 -8.97
N ASP A 396 -14.28 17.29 -10.26
CA ASP A 396 -13.44 18.33 -10.87
C ASP A 396 -13.84 19.73 -10.38
N ASP A 397 -15.14 19.98 -10.22
CA ASP A 397 -15.64 21.23 -9.66
C ASP A 397 -15.27 21.36 -8.17
N LEU A 398 -15.42 20.31 -7.39
CA LEU A 398 -15.00 20.26 -5.98
C LEU A 398 -13.51 20.58 -5.85
N GLU A 399 -12.66 19.93 -6.65
CA GLU A 399 -11.22 20.13 -6.60
C GLU A 399 -10.85 21.57 -6.98
N ARG A 400 -11.41 22.10 -8.08
CA ARG A 400 -11.15 23.46 -8.53
C ARG A 400 -11.51 24.47 -7.45
N TRP A 401 -12.67 24.30 -6.83
CA TRP A 401 -13.08 25.16 -5.73
C TRP A 401 -12.19 25.01 -4.50
N ALA A 402 -11.93 23.77 -4.06
CA ALA A 402 -11.14 23.50 -2.86
C ALA A 402 -9.72 24.05 -2.98
N LEU A 403 -9.09 23.90 -4.15
CA LEU A 403 -7.76 24.45 -4.43
C LEU A 403 -7.77 25.98 -4.53
N GLY A 404 -8.86 26.58 -5.03
CA GLY A 404 -9.05 28.03 -5.03
C GLY A 404 -9.22 28.63 -3.63
N ALA A 405 -9.81 27.87 -2.71
CA ALA A 405 -9.97 28.26 -1.31
C ALA A 405 -8.73 27.99 -0.45
N PHE A 406 -7.87 27.04 -0.87
CA PHE A 406 -6.72 26.60 -0.11
C PHE A 406 -5.47 27.42 -0.39
N THR A 407 -4.99 28.19 0.59
CA THR A 407 -3.85 29.12 0.45
C THR A 407 -2.65 28.78 1.34
N ALA A 408 -2.86 28.03 2.42
CA ALA A 408 -1.82 27.66 3.38
C ALA A 408 -0.93 26.50 2.90
N LYS A 409 -0.01 26.07 3.74
CA LYS A 409 0.82 24.87 3.51
C LYS A 409 0.06 23.59 3.83
N LEU A 410 -0.69 23.57 4.94
CA LEU A 410 -1.59 22.50 5.33
C LEU A 410 -3.03 23.01 5.34
N GLY A 411 -3.95 22.30 4.68
CA GLY A 411 -5.39 22.55 4.74
C GLY A 411 -6.09 21.42 5.47
N ILE A 412 -7.00 21.75 6.40
CA ILE A 412 -7.88 20.81 7.08
C ILE A 412 -9.32 21.25 6.81
N PHE A 413 -9.96 20.63 5.83
CA PHE A 413 -11.33 20.90 5.41
C PHE A 413 -12.25 19.79 5.90
N ALA A 414 -13.02 20.06 6.96
CA ALA A 414 -13.89 19.07 7.57
C ALA A 414 -15.18 18.89 6.74
N THR A 415 -15.42 17.64 6.31
CA THR A 415 -16.52 17.27 5.42
C THR A 415 -17.12 15.88 5.77
N HIS A 416 -17.68 15.19 4.80
CA HIS A 416 -18.47 13.96 4.97
C HIS A 416 -17.90 12.79 4.17
N ASP A 417 -18.32 11.57 4.53
CA ASP A 417 -17.87 10.32 3.90
C ASP A 417 -18.17 10.25 2.41
N LEU A 418 -19.38 10.59 1.97
CA LEU A 418 -19.75 10.57 0.57
C LEU A 418 -18.80 11.43 -0.29
N TYR A 419 -18.50 12.65 0.16
CA TYR A 419 -17.59 13.55 -0.54
C TYR A 419 -16.24 12.88 -0.81
N ASN A 420 -15.65 12.38 0.27
CA ASN A 420 -14.33 11.77 0.20
C ASN A 420 -14.31 10.47 -0.61
N ALA A 421 -15.31 9.60 -0.43
CA ALA A 421 -15.37 8.33 -1.13
C ALA A 421 -15.56 8.51 -2.64
N VAL A 422 -16.49 9.39 -3.05
CA VAL A 422 -16.73 9.69 -4.47
C VAL A 422 -15.53 10.38 -5.11
N TYR A 423 -14.91 11.33 -4.40
CA TYR A 423 -13.72 12.03 -4.87
C TYR A 423 -12.55 11.06 -5.08
N LEU A 424 -12.26 10.21 -4.09
CA LEU A 424 -11.19 9.21 -4.19
C LEU A 424 -11.44 8.19 -5.31
N PHE A 425 -12.70 7.81 -5.54
CA PHE A 425 -13.08 6.97 -6.66
C PHE A 425 -12.83 7.66 -7.99
N ALA A 426 -13.23 8.93 -8.13
CA ALA A 426 -13.02 9.74 -9.34
C ALA A 426 -11.53 9.93 -9.66
N ARG A 427 -10.68 10.02 -8.64
CA ARG A 427 -9.21 10.18 -8.75
C ARG A 427 -8.45 8.85 -8.86
N ASN A 428 -9.13 7.72 -9.03
CA ASN A 428 -8.54 6.37 -9.11
C ASN A 428 -7.69 5.97 -7.89
N VAL A 429 -7.92 6.57 -6.73
CA VAL A 429 -7.23 6.25 -5.48
C VAL A 429 -7.81 4.99 -4.84
N LYS A 430 -9.16 4.90 -4.80
CA LYS A 430 -9.89 3.78 -4.20
C LYS A 430 -11.13 3.48 -5.02
N ARG A 431 -11.17 2.32 -5.67
CA ARG A 431 -12.27 1.90 -6.54
C ARG A 431 -13.09 0.72 -6.03
N ASP A 432 -12.56 -0.03 -5.10
CA ASP A 432 -13.12 -1.25 -4.52
C ASP A 432 -13.82 -0.97 -3.18
N TRP A 433 -14.69 0.04 -3.16
CA TRP A 433 -15.46 0.35 -1.95
C TRP A 433 -16.45 -0.77 -1.61
N THR A 434 -16.46 -1.17 -0.34
CA THR A 434 -17.47 -2.01 0.29
C THR A 434 -17.95 -1.35 1.58
N VAL A 435 -18.96 -1.91 2.22
CA VAL A 435 -19.42 -1.42 3.53
C VAL A 435 -18.32 -1.52 4.59
N GLU A 436 -17.55 -2.61 4.55
CA GLU A 436 -16.50 -2.92 5.53
C GLU A 436 -15.27 -2.03 5.36
N ASN A 437 -14.91 -1.71 4.12
CA ASN A 437 -13.73 -0.90 3.81
C ASN A 437 -14.03 0.58 3.55
N TRP A 438 -15.29 1.02 3.78
CA TRP A 438 -15.71 2.41 3.60
C TRP A 438 -14.80 3.37 4.34
N ILE A 439 -14.83 4.63 3.94
CA ILE A 439 -14.05 5.67 4.61
C ILE A 439 -14.50 5.79 6.08
N ARG A 440 -13.56 5.77 7.01
CA ARG A 440 -13.81 5.77 8.45
C ARG A 440 -13.91 7.20 8.98
N PHE A 441 -14.41 7.36 10.19
CA PHE A 441 -14.33 8.64 10.88
C PHE A 441 -12.87 9.10 10.98
N LEU A 442 -12.63 10.37 10.70
CA LEU A 442 -11.31 11.01 10.66
C LEU A 442 -10.35 10.50 9.56
N ASP A 443 -10.78 9.62 8.65
CA ASP A 443 -10.04 9.42 7.41
C ASP A 443 -10.20 10.65 6.50
N ALA A 444 -9.27 10.87 5.58
CA ALA A 444 -9.32 12.03 4.69
C ALA A 444 -8.98 11.69 3.24
N ALA A 445 -9.67 12.33 2.31
CA ALA A 445 -9.15 12.46 0.96
C ALA A 445 -8.05 13.52 0.95
N VAL A 446 -6.92 13.21 0.31
CA VAL A 446 -5.71 14.02 0.36
C VAL A 446 -5.35 14.50 -1.04
N ILE A 447 -5.07 15.80 -1.16
CA ILE A 447 -4.47 16.40 -2.34
C ILE A 447 -3.10 16.93 -1.94
N ILE A 448 -2.04 16.39 -2.57
CA ILE A 448 -0.67 16.82 -2.40
C ILE A 448 -0.30 17.65 -3.62
N ILE A 449 0.18 18.89 -3.39
CA ILE A 449 0.54 19.83 -4.43
C ILE A 449 2.02 20.10 -4.34
N GLU A 450 2.75 19.68 -5.36
CA GLU A 450 4.19 19.89 -5.46
C GLU A 450 4.52 21.36 -5.83
N PRO A 451 5.73 21.86 -5.54
CA PRO A 451 6.11 23.24 -5.88
C PRO A 451 5.92 23.59 -7.36
N GLY A 452 6.04 22.62 -8.27
CA GLY A 452 5.79 22.77 -9.71
C GLY A 452 4.31 22.74 -10.12
N GLY A 453 3.37 22.62 -9.16
CA GLY A 453 1.93 22.57 -9.43
C GLY A 453 1.38 21.15 -9.76
N THR A 454 2.23 20.14 -9.86
CA THR A 454 1.80 18.75 -10.02
C THR A 454 0.99 18.29 -8.81
N LYS A 455 -0.09 17.56 -9.06
CA LYS A 455 -0.99 17.08 -8.02
C LYS A 455 -0.91 15.57 -7.90
N ARG A 456 -0.93 15.08 -6.65
CA ARG A 456 -1.08 13.67 -6.31
C ARG A 456 -2.24 13.51 -5.33
N TYR A 457 -2.88 12.37 -5.37
CA TYR A 457 -4.07 12.06 -4.58
C TYR A 457 -3.84 10.83 -3.72
N ALA A 458 -4.37 10.83 -2.50
CA ALA A 458 -4.24 9.70 -1.58
C ALA A 458 -5.43 9.63 -0.62
N LEU A 459 -5.56 8.51 0.07
CA LEU A 459 -6.47 8.31 1.19
C LEU A 459 -5.67 8.24 2.49
N LEU A 460 -5.79 9.24 3.35
CA LEU A 460 -5.25 9.15 4.70
C LEU A 460 -6.13 8.20 5.52
N ARG A 461 -5.56 7.07 5.94
CA ARG A 461 -6.11 6.23 7.00
C ARG A 461 -5.56 6.71 8.34
N SER A 462 -6.37 7.44 9.08
CA SER A 462 -5.92 8.05 10.35
C SER A 462 -5.51 7.03 11.41
N GLY A 463 -6.11 5.84 11.38
CA GLY A 463 -5.92 4.82 12.42
C GLY A 463 -6.57 5.17 13.76
N LEU A 464 -7.25 6.31 13.85
CA LEU A 464 -7.86 6.82 15.08
C LEU A 464 -9.28 6.30 15.34
N SER A 465 -9.93 5.78 14.29
CA SER A 465 -11.27 5.19 14.39
C SER A 465 -11.38 3.99 13.47
N THR A 466 -12.14 2.99 13.87
CA THR A 466 -12.51 1.84 13.04
C THR A 466 -13.94 1.97 12.50
N GLY A 467 -14.72 2.95 13.02
CA GLY A 467 -16.13 3.13 12.69
C GLY A 467 -16.33 3.72 11.28
N THR A 468 -17.20 3.08 10.51
CA THR A 468 -17.67 3.58 9.21
C THR A 468 -19.09 4.15 9.28
N VAL A 469 -19.89 3.73 10.23
CA VAL A 469 -21.26 4.20 10.50
C VAL A 469 -21.38 4.71 11.92
N GLY A 470 -22.35 5.58 12.19
CA GLY A 470 -22.60 6.11 13.54
C GLY A 470 -22.91 5.00 14.55
N VAL A 471 -22.45 5.18 15.77
CA VAL A 471 -22.65 4.23 16.87
C VAL A 471 -24.08 4.28 17.40
N ARG A 472 -24.63 3.12 17.81
CA ARG A 472 -25.90 3.06 18.51
C ARG A 472 -25.74 3.64 19.92
N THR A 473 -26.56 4.60 20.28
CA THR A 473 -26.59 5.14 21.63
C THR A 473 -27.37 4.20 22.58
N PRO A 474 -27.20 4.34 23.90
CA PRO A 474 -28.00 3.58 24.86
C PRO A 474 -29.53 3.75 24.72
N SER A 475 -30.00 4.88 24.18
CA SER A 475 -31.41 5.10 23.84
C SER A 475 -31.91 4.21 22.70
N ASP A 476 -31.07 3.90 21.74
CA ASP A 476 -31.42 3.01 20.63
C ASP A 476 -31.60 1.55 21.06
N ARG A 477 -31.02 1.16 22.21
CA ARG A 477 -31.16 -0.19 22.79
C ARG A 477 -32.49 -0.38 23.50
N LYS A 478 -33.14 0.71 23.97
CA LYS A 478 -34.44 0.64 24.66
C LYS A 478 -35.65 0.57 23.71
N ALA A 479 -35.47 0.92 22.44
CA ALA A 479 -36.53 0.86 21.42
C ALA A 479 -36.70 -0.53 20.78
N LEU A 480 -35.80 -1.49 21.08
CA LEU A 480 -35.81 -2.88 20.56
C LEU A 480 -36.02 -3.94 21.66
N ALA A 481 -36.29 -3.55 22.91
CA ALA A 481 -36.71 -4.37 24.01
C ALA A 481 -38.18 -4.08 24.36
#